data_9e91450eec139b359a2ea23430848d7b
#
_entry.id   9e91450eec139b359a2ea23430848d7b
#
_cell.length_a   1.000
_cell.length_b   1.000
_cell.length_c   1.000
_cell.angle_alpha   90.00
_cell.angle_beta   90.00
_cell.angle_gamma   90.00
#
_symmetry.space_group_name_H-M   'P 1'
#
loop_
_entity.id
_entity.type
_entity.pdbx_description
1 polymer ?
#
loop_
_entity_poly.entity_id
_entity_poly.type
_entity_poly.pdbx_seq_one_letter_code
_entity_poly.pdbx_strand_id
1 'polypeptide(L)'
;MYVNQAECEAAGLDLLEVQRIAKGISRYAKKAEALGIQIFGDTGSGSLRFDDGGPGRLILAEVDGDFEGGDGGSVPSGDGLERGET
;
A
#
# COMPACT_ATOMS: atom_id res chain seq x y z
N MET A 1 -1.86 8.18 9.85
CA MET A 1 -2.67 7.66 8.74
C MET A 1 -3.62 8.74 8.24
N TYR A 2 -3.72 8.90 6.96
CA TYR A 2 -4.55 9.93 6.33
C TYR A 2 -5.55 9.28 5.36
N VAL A 3 -6.80 9.71 5.41
CA VAL A 3 -7.83 9.27 4.49
C VAL A 3 -8.42 10.51 3.81
N ASN A 4 -8.41 10.52 2.50
CA ASN A 4 -8.87 11.65 1.70
C ASN A 4 -10.37 11.51 1.39
N GLN A 5 -11.19 12.29 2.06
CA GLN A 5 -12.64 12.24 1.92
C GLN A 5 -13.10 12.58 0.49
N ALA A 6 -12.50 13.60 -0.12
CA ALA A 6 -12.88 14.02 -1.48
C ALA A 6 -12.62 12.91 -2.51
N GLU A 7 -11.49 12.21 -2.36
CA GLU A 7 -11.15 11.09 -3.23
C GLU A 7 -12.13 9.91 -3.04
N CYS A 8 -12.48 9.59 -1.79
CA CYS A 8 -13.45 8.54 -1.50
C CYS A 8 -14.81 8.86 -2.14
N GLU A 9 -15.27 10.10 -2.03
CA GLU A 9 -16.52 10.54 -2.63
C GLU A 9 -16.46 10.44 -4.17
N ALA A 10 -15.36 10.87 -4.76
CA ALA A 10 -15.17 10.80 -6.21
C ALA A 10 -15.17 9.34 -6.71
N ALA A 11 -14.64 8.42 -5.92
CA ALA A 11 -14.61 6.99 -6.24
C ALA A 11 -15.94 6.27 -5.96
N GLY A 12 -16.86 6.92 -5.27
CA GLY A 12 -18.12 6.29 -4.86
C GLY A 12 -17.95 5.30 -3.72
N LEU A 13 -16.91 5.48 -2.89
CA LEU A 13 -16.61 4.56 -1.79
C LEU A 13 -17.01 5.16 -0.45
N ASP A 14 -17.41 4.28 0.47
CA ASP A 14 -17.71 4.66 1.84
C ASP A 14 -16.45 5.02 2.60
N LEU A 15 -16.39 6.25 3.13
CA LEU A 15 -15.25 6.75 3.89
C LEU A 15 -14.90 5.84 5.08
N LEU A 16 -15.90 5.33 5.80
CA LEU A 16 -15.67 4.48 6.97
C LEU A 16 -15.04 3.14 6.59
N GLU A 17 -15.44 2.57 5.46
CA GLU A 17 -14.81 1.35 4.96
C GLU A 17 -13.36 1.59 4.56
N VAL A 18 -13.09 2.68 3.87
CA VAL A 18 -11.72 3.05 3.49
C VAL A 18 -10.85 3.25 4.72
N GLN A 19 -11.39 3.91 5.78
CA GLN A 19 -10.68 4.08 7.04
C GLN A 19 -10.34 2.74 7.71
N ARG A 20 -11.28 1.80 7.72
CA ARG A 20 -11.05 0.46 8.29
C ARG A 20 -9.94 -0.28 7.56
N ILE A 21 -9.96 -0.24 6.23
CA ILE A 21 -8.94 -0.86 5.40
C ILE A 21 -7.57 -0.22 5.68
N ALA A 22 -7.50 1.11 5.67
CA ALA A 22 -6.26 1.83 5.92
C ALA A 22 -5.70 1.55 7.32
N LYS A 23 -6.55 1.49 8.34
CA LYS A 23 -6.13 1.13 9.70
C LYS A 23 -5.59 -0.28 9.79
N GLY A 24 -6.27 -1.24 9.14
CA GLY A 24 -5.83 -2.63 9.11
C GLY A 24 -4.47 -2.80 8.46
N ILE A 25 -4.29 -2.21 7.29
CA ILE A 25 -3.03 -2.25 6.56
C ILE A 25 -1.92 -1.58 7.38
N SER A 26 -2.18 -0.40 7.96
CA SER A 26 -1.19 0.33 8.76
C SER A 26 -0.76 -0.48 9.98
N ARG A 27 -1.69 -1.16 10.64
CA ARG A 27 -1.38 -1.98 11.81
C ARG A 27 -0.45 -3.13 11.46
N TYR A 28 -0.73 -3.85 10.39
CA TYR A 28 0.10 -4.97 9.96
C TYR A 28 1.42 -4.50 9.34
N ALA A 29 1.42 -3.36 8.64
CA ALA A 29 2.65 -2.78 8.14
C ALA A 29 3.61 -2.40 9.27
N LYS A 30 3.09 -1.87 10.38
CA LYS A 30 3.91 -1.59 11.57
C LYS A 30 4.45 -2.85 12.24
N LYS A 31 3.67 -3.91 12.27
CA LYS A 31 4.15 -5.21 12.77
C LYS A 31 5.28 -5.75 11.89
N ALA A 32 5.14 -5.65 10.58
CA ALA A 32 6.18 -6.05 9.65
C ALA A 32 7.46 -5.24 9.87
N GLU A 33 7.33 -3.92 10.00
CA GLU A 33 8.46 -3.02 10.27
C GLU A 33 9.21 -3.43 11.54
N ALA A 34 8.50 -3.75 12.61
CA ALA A 34 9.10 -4.15 13.87
C ALA A 34 9.93 -5.44 13.75
N LEU A 35 9.61 -6.30 12.79
CA LEU A 35 10.33 -7.54 12.51
C LEU A 35 11.39 -7.39 11.41
N GLY A 36 11.55 -6.18 10.85
CA GLY A 36 12.46 -5.94 9.73
C GLY A 36 11.93 -6.44 8.39
N ILE A 37 10.64 -6.74 8.31
CA ILE A 37 9.99 -7.22 7.08
C ILE A 37 9.64 -6.04 6.20
N GLN A 38 9.97 -6.14 4.91
CA GLN A 38 9.59 -5.18 3.89
C GLN A 38 8.41 -5.69 3.08
N ILE A 39 7.51 -4.81 2.74
CA ILE A 39 6.31 -5.14 1.95
C ILE A 39 6.51 -4.60 0.54
N PHE A 40 6.43 -5.50 -0.45
CA PHE A 40 6.55 -5.16 -1.87
C PHE A 40 5.25 -5.41 -2.59
N GLY A 41 4.86 -4.49 -3.46
CA GLY A 41 3.74 -4.68 -4.37
C GLY A 41 4.23 -5.11 -5.74
N ASP A 42 3.62 -6.16 -6.27
CA ASP A 42 3.77 -6.58 -7.66
C ASP A 42 2.43 -6.40 -8.36
N THR A 43 2.39 -6.57 -9.68
CA THR A 43 1.13 -6.48 -10.40
C THR A 43 0.19 -7.63 -10.00
N GLY A 44 -0.87 -7.30 -9.28
CA GLY A 44 -1.88 -8.27 -8.85
C GLY A 44 -1.54 -9.09 -7.63
N SER A 45 -0.39 -8.86 -6.98
CA SER A 45 -0.02 -9.54 -5.73
C SER A 45 0.97 -8.71 -4.93
N GLY A 46 1.24 -9.13 -3.70
CA GLY A 46 2.29 -8.55 -2.87
C GLY A 46 3.19 -9.62 -2.29
N SER A 47 4.33 -9.21 -1.76
CA SER A 47 5.22 -10.13 -1.07
C SER A 47 5.82 -9.51 0.17
N LEU A 48 6.08 -10.34 1.17
CA LEU A 48 6.83 -9.97 2.36
C LEU A 48 8.26 -10.44 2.18
N ARG A 49 9.22 -9.51 2.29
CA ARG A 49 10.62 -9.79 2.04
C ARG A 49 11.48 -9.35 3.21
N PHE A 50 12.64 -9.96 3.31
CA PHE A 50 13.59 -9.69 4.40
C PHE A 50 15.01 -9.68 3.86
N ASP A 51 15.77 -8.64 4.18
CA ASP A 51 17.16 -8.51 3.81
C ASP A 51 18.02 -9.16 4.90
N ASP A 52 18.59 -10.33 4.60
CA ASP A 52 19.46 -11.08 5.51
C ASP A 52 20.95 -10.80 5.27
N GLY A 53 21.27 -9.82 4.40
CA GLY A 53 22.65 -9.51 4.01
C GLY A 53 23.19 -10.35 2.87
N GLY A 54 22.42 -11.28 2.35
CA GLY A 54 22.80 -12.12 1.21
C GLY A 54 22.59 -11.44 -0.15
N PRO A 55 22.73 -12.19 -1.26
CA PRO A 55 22.70 -11.64 -2.61
C PRO A 55 21.28 -11.31 -3.12
N GLY A 56 20.35 -11.11 -2.27
CA GLY A 56 18.97 -10.74 -2.57
C GLY A 56 18.15 -10.81 -1.31
N ARG A 57 16.91 -10.34 -1.38
CA ARG A 57 16.03 -10.43 -0.22
C ARG A 57 15.32 -11.78 -0.21
N LEU A 58 15.20 -12.35 0.99
CA LEU A 58 14.39 -13.55 1.19
C LEU A 58 12.92 -13.20 0.94
N ILE A 59 12.22 -14.05 0.22
CA ILE A 59 10.77 -13.93 0.01
C ILE A 59 10.10 -14.80 1.07
N LEU A 60 9.54 -14.16 2.10
CA LEU A 60 8.97 -14.85 3.24
C LEU A 60 7.56 -15.35 2.98
N ALA A 61 6.78 -14.58 2.25
CA ALA A 61 5.38 -14.90 1.99
C ALA A 61 4.88 -14.11 0.79
N GLU A 62 3.86 -14.65 0.14
CA GLU A 62 3.08 -13.96 -0.86
C GLU A 62 1.79 -13.46 -0.20
N VAL A 63 1.37 -12.25 -0.54
CA VAL A 63 0.17 -11.63 0.00
C VAL A 63 -0.87 -11.50 -1.11
N ASP A 64 -2.07 -12.00 -0.84
CA ASP A 64 -3.18 -11.91 -1.77
C ASP A 64 -3.80 -10.51 -1.76
N GLY A 65 -4.24 -10.06 -2.90
CA GLY A 65 -4.89 -8.78 -3.06
C GLY A 65 -4.44 -8.09 -4.35
N ASP A 66 -4.99 -6.92 -4.60
CA ASP A 66 -4.65 -6.12 -5.76
C ASP A 66 -3.56 -5.14 -5.38
N PHE A 67 -2.32 -5.50 -5.65
CA PHE A 67 -1.14 -4.66 -5.39
C PHE A 67 -0.60 -4.12 -6.71
N GLU A 68 -0.20 -2.87 -6.70
CA GLU A 68 0.48 -2.23 -7.82
C GLU A 68 1.94 -2.02 -7.49
N GLY A 69 2.82 -2.47 -8.38
CA GLY A 69 4.27 -2.27 -8.26
C GLY A 69 4.69 -1.03 -9.02
N GLY A 70 4.72 0.11 -8.36
CA GLY A 70 5.12 1.38 -8.99
C GLY A 70 5.91 2.24 -8.01
N ASP A 71 6.39 3.38 -8.46
CA ASP A 71 7.20 4.29 -7.66
C ASP A 71 6.39 5.04 -6.59
N GLY A 72 5.07 4.93 -6.63
CA GLY A 72 4.22 5.46 -5.59
C GLY A 72 4.15 6.98 -5.49
N GLY A 73 4.62 7.70 -6.48
CA GLY A 73 4.47 9.14 -6.53
C GLY A 73 3.02 9.55 -6.77
N SER A 74 2.62 10.71 -6.27
CA SER A 74 1.32 11.27 -6.58
C SER A 74 1.47 12.68 -7.11
N VAL A 75 0.59 13.05 -8.04
CA VAL A 75 0.57 14.40 -8.63
C VAL A 75 -0.83 14.98 -8.51
N PRO A 76 -0.96 16.30 -8.27
CA PRO A 76 -2.26 16.95 -8.31
C PRO A 76 -2.83 16.88 -9.73
N SER A 77 -4.11 16.57 -9.86
CA SER A 77 -4.79 16.58 -11.15
C SER A 77 -5.65 17.83 -11.30
N GLY A 78 -6.08 18.14 -12.53
CA GLY A 78 -6.89 19.32 -12.81
C GLY A 78 -8.28 19.29 -12.19
N ASP A 79 -8.73 18.18 -11.66
CA ASP A 79 -10.01 18.02 -10.96
C ASP A 79 -9.89 18.22 -9.45
N GLY A 80 -8.72 18.62 -8.95
CA GLY A 80 -8.48 18.84 -7.52
C GLY A 80 -8.22 17.57 -6.73
N LEU A 81 -8.08 16.42 -7.38
CA LEU A 81 -7.81 15.12 -6.76
C LEU A 81 -6.34 14.76 -6.86
N GLU A 82 -5.86 13.98 -5.87
CA GLU A 82 -4.54 13.36 -5.94
C GLU A 82 -4.64 12.03 -6.69
N ARG A 83 -3.76 11.84 -7.67
CA ARG A 83 -3.72 10.59 -8.44
C ARG A 83 -2.30 10.06 -8.48
N GLY A 84 -2.15 8.73 -8.49
CA GLY A 84 -0.86 8.10 -8.67
C GLY A 84 -0.28 8.36 -10.06
N GLU A 85 1.05 8.30 -10.19
CA GLU A 85 1.75 8.54 -11.46
C GLU A 85 1.58 7.42 -12.48
N THR A 86 1.15 6.26 -12.06
CA THR A 86 0.97 5.10 -12.96
C THR A 86 -0.47 4.63 -13.00
#